data_b3f7adead3bf9a5322f6c8a771758792
#
_entry.id   b3f7adead3bf9a5322f6c8a771758792
#
_cell.length_a   1.000
_cell.length_b   1.000
_cell.length_c   1.000
_cell.angle_alpha   90.00
_cell.angle_beta   90.00
_cell.angle_gamma   90.00
#
_symmetry.space_group_name_H-M   'P 1'
#
loop_
_entity.id
_entity.type
_entity.pdbx_description
1 polymer ?
#
loop_
_entity_poly.entity_id
_entity_poly.type
_entity_poly.pdbx_seq_one_letter_code
_entity_poly.pdbx_strand_id
1 'polypeptide(L)'
;TPPMSFEVWYYLQKLSFTAYCGFLYLFMWDLFDYRQGLIRSFVNGLLWLGPFWLAVTVYVDSYAMYWIWMAVITLTSAVALVKLFHRARWGLDANQRLTIVFGAATMATGVRDFAVVNMGFPGDADIRWMTLGSLMLMYALGWVLVRRVSAAMDQVRLLNAELSRKVGER
;
A
#
# COMPACT_ATOMS: atom_id res chain seq x y z
N THR A 1 12.64 -28.17 -17.56
CA THR A 1 13.20 -26.79 -17.56
C THR A 1 12.21 -25.88 -16.84
N PRO A 2 12.62 -25.05 -15.88
CA PRO A 2 11.71 -24.06 -15.29
C PRO A 2 11.16 -23.17 -16.41
N PRO A 3 9.88 -22.81 -16.37
CA PRO A 3 9.22 -22.03 -17.43
C PRO A 3 9.79 -20.61 -17.58
N MET A 4 10.65 -20.18 -16.65
CA MET A 4 11.21 -18.84 -16.60
C MET A 4 12.62 -18.91 -15.99
N SER A 5 13.57 -18.08 -16.47
CA SER A 5 14.88 -17.96 -15.81
C SER A 5 14.73 -17.37 -14.39
N PHE A 6 15.63 -17.78 -13.48
CA PHE A 6 15.63 -17.29 -12.11
C PHE A 6 15.70 -15.76 -12.04
N GLU A 7 16.48 -15.15 -12.91
CA GLU A 7 16.65 -13.69 -12.99
C GLU A 7 15.33 -12.96 -13.34
N VAL A 8 14.61 -13.47 -14.34
CA VAL A 8 13.30 -12.91 -14.73
C VAL A 8 12.30 -13.09 -13.62
N TRP A 9 12.26 -14.25 -12.96
CA TRP A 9 11.38 -14.50 -11.82
C TRP A 9 11.70 -13.55 -10.66
N TYR A 10 12.98 -13.38 -10.33
CA TYR A 10 13.44 -12.48 -9.28
C TYR A 10 13.08 -11.03 -9.58
N TYR A 11 13.29 -10.56 -10.81
CA TYR A 11 12.89 -9.24 -11.26
C TYR A 11 11.39 -9.01 -11.10
N LEU A 12 10.55 -9.93 -11.59
CA LEU A 12 9.09 -9.82 -11.49
C LEU A 12 8.59 -9.80 -10.06
N GLN A 13 9.18 -10.59 -9.17
CA GLN A 13 8.85 -10.58 -7.75
C GLN A 13 9.12 -9.21 -7.11
N LYS A 14 10.27 -8.60 -7.38
CA LYS A 14 10.64 -7.29 -6.85
C LYS A 14 9.79 -6.17 -7.43
N LEU A 15 9.52 -6.24 -8.72
CA LEU A 15 8.64 -5.30 -9.40
C LEU A 15 7.21 -5.36 -8.84
N SER A 16 6.66 -6.55 -8.67
CA SER A 16 5.33 -6.75 -8.09
C SER A 16 5.24 -6.20 -6.67
N PHE A 17 6.27 -6.41 -5.86
CA PHE A 17 6.33 -5.85 -4.51
C PHE A 17 6.39 -4.31 -4.52
N THR A 18 7.21 -3.72 -5.38
CA THR A 18 7.29 -2.26 -5.54
C THR A 18 5.96 -1.65 -6.00
N ALA A 19 5.33 -2.28 -6.99
CA ALA A 19 4.01 -1.88 -7.48
C ALA A 19 2.94 -1.98 -6.40
N TYR A 20 2.91 -3.09 -5.66
CA TYR A 20 2.01 -3.29 -4.52
C TYR A 20 2.15 -2.17 -3.49
N CYS A 21 3.37 -1.87 -3.03
CA CYS A 21 3.61 -0.80 -2.08
C CYS A 21 3.16 0.55 -2.63
N GLY A 22 3.53 0.89 -3.86
CA GLY A 22 3.18 2.17 -4.47
C GLY A 22 1.69 2.37 -4.65
N PHE A 23 0.96 1.38 -5.19
CA PHE A 23 -0.49 1.46 -5.35
C PHE A 23 -1.21 1.49 -4.00
N LEU A 24 -0.73 0.74 -3.01
CA LEU A 24 -1.26 0.79 -1.66
C LEU A 24 -1.19 2.21 -1.07
N TYR A 25 -0.06 2.91 -1.24
CA TYR A 25 0.09 4.30 -0.78
C TYR A 25 -0.84 5.25 -1.50
N LEU A 26 -0.94 5.15 -2.81
CA LEU A 26 -1.84 5.99 -3.60
C LEU A 26 -3.29 5.79 -3.16
N PHE A 27 -3.68 4.53 -2.95
CA PHE A 27 -5.02 4.20 -2.46
C PHE A 27 -5.27 4.74 -1.04
N MET A 28 -4.32 4.54 -0.12
CA MET A 28 -4.44 5.08 1.24
C MET A 28 -4.58 6.61 1.22
N TRP A 29 -3.84 7.31 0.37
CA TRP A 29 -3.97 8.76 0.26
C TRP A 29 -5.29 9.22 -0.32
N ASP A 30 -5.81 8.52 -1.30
CA ASP A 30 -7.16 8.80 -1.82
C ASP A 30 -8.25 8.51 -0.76
N LEU A 31 -8.03 7.50 0.10
CA LEU A 31 -8.90 7.20 1.23
C LEU A 31 -8.95 8.32 2.28
N PHE A 32 -7.85 9.04 2.47
CA PHE A 32 -7.72 10.16 3.40
C PHE A 32 -7.93 11.53 2.75
N ASP A 33 -8.42 11.57 1.50
CA ASP A 33 -8.59 12.79 0.70
C ASP A 33 -7.32 13.65 0.56
N TYR A 34 -6.16 13.01 0.60
CA TYR A 34 -4.86 13.67 0.51
C TYR A 34 -4.39 13.73 -0.96
N ARG A 35 -5.12 14.51 -1.78
CA ARG A 35 -4.96 14.49 -3.24
C ARG A 35 -3.69 15.19 -3.76
N GLN A 36 -3.08 16.08 -2.97
CA GLN A 36 -1.90 16.86 -3.42
C GLN A 36 -0.78 16.82 -2.39
N GLY A 37 0.48 16.74 -2.87
CA GLY A 37 1.67 16.83 -2.02
C GLY A 37 2.92 16.22 -2.65
N LEU A 38 4.08 16.73 -2.23
CA LEU A 38 5.40 16.26 -2.67
C LEU A 38 5.57 14.74 -2.54
N ILE A 39 5.00 14.14 -1.50
CA ILE A 39 5.12 12.69 -1.28
C ILE A 39 4.35 11.90 -2.34
N ARG A 40 3.16 12.36 -2.76
CA ARG A 40 2.42 11.71 -3.85
C ARG A 40 3.21 11.73 -5.15
N SER A 41 3.80 12.88 -5.48
CA SER A 41 4.68 12.99 -6.66
C SER A 41 5.91 12.11 -6.53
N PHE A 42 6.48 12.00 -5.33
CA PHE A 42 7.62 11.13 -5.07
C PHE A 42 7.25 9.64 -5.23
N VAL A 43 6.13 9.18 -4.68
CA VAL A 43 5.64 7.79 -4.86
C VAL A 43 5.34 7.50 -6.32
N ASN A 44 4.71 8.42 -7.04
CA ASN A 44 4.52 8.27 -8.48
C ASN A 44 5.87 8.16 -9.21
N GLY A 45 6.85 8.98 -8.85
CA GLY A 45 8.22 8.88 -9.37
C GLY A 45 8.85 7.51 -9.09
N LEU A 46 8.71 6.98 -7.88
CA LEU A 46 9.19 5.64 -7.53
C LEU A 46 8.52 4.54 -8.35
N LEU A 47 7.21 4.64 -8.61
CA LEU A 47 6.50 3.67 -9.45
C LEU A 47 7.00 3.67 -10.89
N TRP A 48 7.32 4.84 -11.45
CA TRP A 48 7.85 4.95 -12.81
C TRP A 48 9.33 4.59 -12.92
N LEU A 49 10.15 4.98 -11.94
CA LEU A 49 11.59 4.67 -11.92
C LEU A 49 11.89 3.24 -11.47
N GLY A 50 10.97 2.63 -10.71
CA GLY A 50 11.14 1.30 -10.13
C GLY A 50 11.51 0.21 -11.14
N PRO A 51 10.78 0.07 -12.26
CA PRO A 51 11.10 -0.93 -13.27
C PRO A 51 12.52 -0.78 -13.82
N PHE A 52 12.95 0.46 -14.10
CA PHE A 52 14.30 0.73 -14.62
C PHE A 52 15.37 0.45 -13.58
N TRP A 53 15.17 0.93 -12.34
CA TRP A 53 16.12 0.70 -11.26
C TRP A 53 16.31 -0.80 -10.97
N LEU A 54 15.20 -1.53 -10.90
CA LEU A 54 15.24 -2.97 -10.65
C LEU A 54 15.87 -3.75 -11.81
N ALA A 55 15.62 -3.34 -13.06
CA ALA A 55 16.27 -3.94 -14.23
C ALA A 55 17.79 -3.74 -14.18
N VAL A 56 18.25 -2.52 -13.86
CA VAL A 56 19.69 -2.23 -13.69
C VAL A 56 20.28 -3.06 -12.53
N THR A 57 19.54 -3.16 -11.40
CA THR A 57 19.96 -3.94 -10.23
C THR A 57 20.21 -5.44 -10.58
N VAL A 58 19.31 -6.02 -11.36
CA VAL A 58 19.43 -7.41 -11.81
C VAL A 58 20.57 -7.56 -12.84
N TYR A 59 20.68 -6.62 -13.78
CA TYR A 59 21.72 -6.65 -14.80
C TYR A 59 23.14 -6.53 -14.23
N VAL A 60 23.32 -5.65 -13.24
CA VAL A 60 24.63 -5.40 -12.58
C VAL A 60 24.92 -6.43 -11.48
N ASP A 61 23.91 -7.26 -11.12
CA ASP A 61 23.96 -8.20 -9.98
C ASP A 61 24.41 -7.51 -8.68
N SER A 62 23.92 -6.28 -8.44
CA SER A 62 24.34 -5.46 -7.32
C SER A 62 23.39 -5.57 -6.14
N TYR A 63 23.81 -6.32 -5.15
CA TYR A 63 23.08 -6.44 -3.88
C TYR A 63 22.90 -5.09 -3.17
N ALA A 64 23.90 -4.21 -3.24
CA ALA A 64 23.84 -2.88 -2.63
C ALA A 64 22.75 -1.99 -3.25
N MET A 65 22.57 -2.01 -4.56
CA MET A 65 21.51 -1.25 -5.25
C MET A 65 20.11 -1.72 -4.84
N TYR A 66 19.93 -3.03 -4.64
CA TYR A 66 18.69 -3.59 -4.13
C TYR A 66 18.40 -3.11 -2.70
N TRP A 67 19.40 -3.10 -1.81
CA TRP A 67 19.25 -2.62 -0.45
C TRP A 67 18.86 -1.14 -0.38
N ILE A 68 19.50 -0.30 -1.20
CA ILE A 68 19.15 1.09 -1.31
C ILE A 68 17.67 1.25 -1.73
N TRP A 69 17.23 0.47 -2.71
CA TRP A 69 15.84 0.49 -3.15
C TRP A 69 14.86 0.12 -2.05
N MET A 70 15.13 -0.97 -1.32
CA MET A 70 14.31 -1.40 -0.20
C MET A 70 14.28 -0.37 0.92
N ALA A 71 15.41 0.24 1.23
CA ALA A 71 15.48 1.32 2.22
C ALA A 71 14.63 2.53 1.82
N VAL A 72 14.67 2.94 0.55
CA VAL A 72 13.85 4.05 0.03
C VAL A 72 12.36 3.74 0.14
N ILE A 73 11.92 2.53 -0.24
CA ILE A 73 10.52 2.12 -0.11
C ILE A 73 10.10 2.11 1.36
N THR A 74 10.91 1.52 2.24
CA THR A 74 10.61 1.42 3.67
C THR A 74 10.53 2.80 4.32
N LEU A 75 11.48 3.69 4.02
CA LEU A 75 11.48 5.06 4.55
C LEU A 75 10.28 5.86 4.04
N THR A 76 9.95 5.75 2.75
CA THR A 76 8.76 6.39 2.17
C THR A 76 7.49 5.90 2.85
N SER A 77 7.42 4.60 3.15
CA SER A 77 6.33 3.96 3.88
C SER A 77 6.18 4.55 5.28
N ALA A 78 7.28 4.63 6.01
CA ALA A 78 7.31 5.18 7.36
C ALA A 78 6.85 6.64 7.38
N VAL A 79 7.37 7.47 6.48
CA VAL A 79 6.99 8.89 6.37
C VAL A 79 5.51 9.04 6.02
N ALA A 80 4.99 8.24 5.10
CA ALA A 80 3.58 8.26 4.73
C ALA A 80 2.69 7.88 5.93
N LEU A 81 3.06 6.85 6.66
CA LEU A 81 2.32 6.35 7.83
C LEU A 81 2.32 7.37 8.97
N VAL A 82 3.48 7.99 9.26
CA VAL A 82 3.61 9.06 10.26
C VAL A 82 2.74 10.27 9.89
N LYS A 83 2.71 10.69 8.63
CA LYS A 83 1.84 11.79 8.18
C LYS A 83 0.36 11.44 8.31
N LEU A 84 -0.04 10.23 7.95
CA LEU A 84 -1.40 9.76 8.14
C LEU A 84 -1.76 9.74 9.63
N PHE A 85 -0.87 9.24 10.49
CA PHE A 85 -1.07 9.21 11.93
C PHE A 85 -1.16 10.62 12.55
N HIS A 86 -0.33 11.56 12.08
CA HIS A 86 -0.36 12.94 12.56
C HIS A 86 -1.68 13.65 12.19
N ARG A 87 -2.17 13.40 10.98
CA ARG A 87 -3.50 13.88 10.55
C ARG A 87 -4.64 13.21 11.33
N ALA A 88 -4.44 11.95 11.74
CA ALA A 88 -5.34 11.14 12.54
C ALA A 88 -5.75 11.78 13.88
N ARG A 89 -4.92 12.64 14.43
CA ARG A 89 -5.21 13.34 15.71
C ARG A 89 -6.44 14.25 15.64
N TRP A 90 -6.89 14.63 14.43
CA TRP A 90 -7.91 15.66 14.22
C TRP A 90 -9.31 15.11 13.90
N GLY A 91 -9.60 13.86 14.25
CA GLY A 91 -10.92 13.25 14.09
C GLY A 91 -11.01 12.30 12.91
N LEU A 92 -10.55 11.05 13.10
CA LEU A 92 -10.68 10.00 12.11
C LEU A 92 -12.01 9.27 12.22
N ASP A 93 -12.56 8.94 11.04
CA ASP A 93 -13.56 7.92 10.89
C ASP A 93 -13.00 6.53 11.31
N ALA A 94 -13.89 5.66 11.80
CA ALA A 94 -13.53 4.29 12.22
C ALA A 94 -12.80 3.50 11.14
N ASN A 95 -13.19 3.69 9.86
CA ASN A 95 -12.56 3.05 8.72
C ASN A 95 -11.11 3.50 8.50
N GLN A 96 -10.85 4.79 8.69
CA GLN A 96 -9.51 5.38 8.58
C GLN A 96 -8.61 4.87 9.71
N ARG A 97 -9.13 4.77 10.95
CA ARG A 97 -8.38 4.20 12.08
C ARG A 97 -8.00 2.75 11.82
N LEU A 98 -8.96 1.95 11.34
CA LEU A 98 -8.72 0.55 10.98
C LEU A 98 -7.58 0.42 9.96
N THR A 99 -7.62 1.22 8.90
CA THR A 99 -6.60 1.22 7.85
C THR A 99 -5.21 1.59 8.37
N ILE A 100 -5.12 2.58 9.26
CA ILE A 100 -3.84 2.97 9.87
C ILE A 100 -3.29 1.84 10.76
N VAL A 101 -4.12 1.23 11.60
CA VAL A 101 -3.70 0.15 12.50
C VAL A 101 -3.17 -1.04 11.69
N PHE A 102 -3.90 -1.49 10.68
CA PHE A 102 -3.45 -2.61 9.83
C PHE A 102 -2.26 -2.23 8.94
N GLY A 103 -2.18 -0.99 8.46
CA GLY A 103 -1.01 -0.48 7.75
C GLY A 103 0.26 -0.48 8.63
N ALA A 104 0.14 -0.03 9.88
CA ALA A 104 1.22 -0.06 10.85
C ALA A 104 1.65 -1.49 11.21
N ALA A 105 0.68 -2.40 11.42
CA ALA A 105 0.95 -3.81 11.66
C ALA A 105 1.69 -4.47 10.48
N THR A 106 1.24 -4.22 9.24
CA THR A 106 1.90 -4.71 8.02
C THR A 106 3.32 -4.20 7.90
N MET A 107 3.55 -2.92 8.21
CA MET A 107 4.89 -2.35 8.18
C MET A 107 5.78 -2.97 9.26
N ALA A 108 5.28 -3.14 10.48
CA ALA A 108 6.04 -3.77 11.57
C ALA A 108 6.43 -5.21 11.24
N THR A 109 5.50 -6.00 10.68
CA THR A 109 5.80 -7.37 10.23
C THR A 109 6.79 -7.40 9.08
N GLY A 110 6.72 -6.45 8.13
CA GLY A 110 7.68 -6.32 7.04
C GLY A 110 9.09 -5.96 7.52
N VAL A 111 9.22 -5.02 8.47
CA VAL A 111 10.50 -4.66 9.09
C VAL A 111 11.07 -5.84 9.89
N ARG A 112 10.24 -6.55 10.64
CA ARG A 112 10.65 -7.78 11.35
C ARG A 112 11.18 -8.83 10.38
N ASP A 113 10.45 -9.16 9.33
CA ASP A 113 10.85 -10.18 8.36
C ASP A 113 12.15 -9.80 7.66
N PHE A 114 12.31 -8.51 7.36
CA PHE A 114 13.54 -7.98 6.80
C PHE A 114 14.72 -8.15 7.75
N ALA A 115 14.55 -7.80 9.03
CA ALA A 115 15.60 -7.90 10.05
C ALA A 115 16.01 -9.36 10.31
N VAL A 116 15.05 -10.28 10.43
CA VAL A 116 15.32 -11.71 10.65
C VAL A 116 16.05 -12.33 9.46
N VAL A 117 15.57 -12.07 8.26
CA VAL A 117 16.10 -12.73 7.05
C VAL A 117 17.45 -12.19 6.61
N ASN A 118 17.63 -10.87 6.74
CA ASN A 118 18.78 -10.21 6.12
C ASN A 118 19.81 -9.70 7.12
N MET A 119 19.42 -9.45 8.37
CA MET A 119 20.33 -8.96 9.41
C MET A 119 20.67 -10.01 10.48
N GLY A 120 20.14 -11.24 10.35
CA GLY A 120 20.40 -12.33 11.30
C GLY A 120 19.82 -12.10 12.69
N PHE A 121 18.78 -11.26 12.81
CA PHE A 121 18.09 -11.10 14.09
C PHE A 121 17.44 -12.43 14.52
N PRO A 122 17.35 -12.70 15.83
CA PRO A 122 16.74 -13.92 16.31
C PRO A 122 15.26 -14.00 15.91
N GLY A 123 14.87 -15.11 15.34
CA GLY A 123 13.50 -15.38 14.88
C GLY A 123 13.48 -16.51 13.85
N ASP A 124 12.29 -17.05 13.63
CA ASP A 124 12.07 -18.06 12.62
C ASP A 124 12.03 -17.41 11.24
N ALA A 125 13.04 -17.67 10.40
CA ALA A 125 13.18 -17.14 9.06
C ALA A 125 12.22 -17.79 8.05
N ASP A 126 11.68 -18.97 8.36
CA ASP A 126 10.74 -19.70 7.51
C ASP A 126 9.33 -19.09 7.60
N ILE A 127 9.01 -18.44 8.71
CA ILE A 127 7.73 -17.79 8.93
C ILE A 127 7.76 -16.34 8.42
N ARG A 128 7.06 -16.07 7.34
CA ARG A 128 6.91 -14.74 6.73
C ARG A 128 5.68 -14.02 7.28
N TRP A 129 5.85 -13.23 8.32
CA TRP A 129 4.77 -12.49 8.98
C TRP A 129 4.20 -11.35 8.12
N MET A 130 5.01 -10.82 7.21
CA MET A 130 4.55 -9.79 6.27
C MET A 130 3.37 -10.27 5.41
N THR A 131 3.34 -11.56 5.06
CA THR A 131 2.21 -12.14 4.31
C THR A 131 0.91 -12.04 5.10
N LEU A 132 0.93 -12.35 6.40
CA LEU A 132 -0.23 -12.22 7.27
C LEU A 132 -0.64 -10.75 7.45
N GLY A 133 0.32 -9.87 7.68
CA GLY A 133 0.06 -8.43 7.79
C GLY A 133 -0.57 -7.86 6.52
N SER A 134 -0.07 -8.24 5.34
CA SER A 134 -0.62 -7.78 4.06
C SER A 134 -2.04 -8.31 3.80
N LEU A 135 -2.33 -9.56 4.16
CA LEU A 135 -3.68 -10.12 4.06
C LEU A 135 -4.68 -9.37 4.96
N MET A 136 -4.30 -9.08 6.20
CA MET A 136 -5.12 -8.30 7.13
C MET A 136 -5.39 -6.89 6.60
N LEU A 137 -4.36 -6.23 6.05
CA LEU A 137 -4.52 -4.91 5.45
C LEU A 137 -5.44 -4.96 4.21
N MET A 138 -5.27 -5.94 3.33
CA MET A 138 -6.15 -6.13 2.16
C MET A 138 -7.60 -6.36 2.57
N TYR A 139 -7.83 -7.14 3.62
CA TYR A 139 -9.17 -7.32 4.17
C TYR A 139 -9.76 -6.01 4.69
N ALA A 140 -8.99 -5.23 5.46
CA ALA A 140 -9.43 -3.93 5.97
C ALA A 140 -9.75 -2.95 4.83
N LEU A 141 -8.92 -2.88 3.79
CA LEU A 141 -9.16 -2.04 2.62
C LEU A 141 -10.39 -2.48 1.84
N GLY A 142 -10.58 -3.79 1.64
CA GLY A 142 -11.79 -4.35 1.02
C GLY A 142 -13.05 -3.97 1.79
N TRP A 143 -13.02 -4.08 3.11
CA TRP A 143 -14.12 -3.66 3.97
C TRP A 143 -14.46 -2.17 3.84
N VAL A 144 -13.43 -1.31 3.86
CA VAL A 144 -13.60 0.14 3.69
C VAL A 144 -14.19 0.47 2.31
N LEU A 145 -13.71 -0.20 1.27
CA LEU A 145 -14.22 -0.03 -0.10
C LEU A 145 -15.70 -0.41 -0.20
N VAL A 146 -16.08 -1.57 0.33
CA VAL A 146 -17.48 -2.04 0.34
C VAL A 146 -18.37 -1.02 1.06
N ARG A 147 -17.97 -0.53 2.24
CA ARG A 147 -18.73 0.49 2.96
C ARG A 147 -18.87 1.80 2.17
N ARG A 148 -17.82 2.26 1.50
CA ARG A 148 -17.89 3.48 0.66
C ARG A 148 -18.83 3.30 -0.52
N VAL A 149 -18.77 2.16 -1.20
CA VAL A 149 -19.67 1.83 -2.32
C VAL A 149 -21.11 1.76 -1.84
N SER A 150 -21.38 1.08 -0.73
CA SER A 150 -22.73 1.00 -0.16
C SER A 150 -23.28 2.39 0.19
N ALA A 151 -22.50 3.23 0.86
CA ALA A 151 -22.91 4.59 1.20
C ALA A 151 -23.19 5.46 -0.06
N ALA A 152 -22.37 5.32 -1.11
CA ALA A 152 -22.61 6.02 -2.37
C ALA A 152 -23.89 5.53 -3.06
N MET A 153 -24.16 4.23 -3.04
CA MET A 153 -25.41 3.68 -3.58
C MET A 153 -26.65 4.17 -2.83
N ASP A 154 -26.57 4.27 -1.50
CA ASP A 154 -27.69 4.79 -0.70
C ASP A 154 -27.94 6.28 -0.99
N GLN A 155 -26.90 7.08 -1.20
CA GLN A 155 -27.04 8.48 -1.64
C GLN A 155 -27.73 8.58 -3.01
N VAL A 156 -27.34 7.75 -3.97
CA VAL A 156 -27.99 7.72 -5.30
C VAL A 156 -29.46 7.34 -5.19
N ARG A 157 -29.80 6.36 -4.36
CA ARG A 157 -31.20 5.94 -4.11
C ARG A 157 -32.02 7.08 -3.54
N LEU A 158 -31.49 7.81 -2.53
CA LEU A 158 -32.16 8.97 -1.93
C LEU A 158 -32.39 10.09 -2.95
N LEU A 159 -31.38 10.42 -3.76
CA LEU A 159 -31.49 11.43 -4.79
C LEU A 159 -32.54 11.05 -5.85
N ASN A 160 -32.57 9.78 -6.28
CA ASN A 160 -33.57 9.29 -7.25
C ASN A 160 -35.00 9.35 -6.66
N ALA A 161 -35.18 9.00 -5.38
CA ALA A 161 -36.48 9.11 -4.70
C ALA A 161 -36.94 10.57 -4.62
N GLU A 162 -36.03 11.51 -4.30
CA GLU A 162 -36.34 12.94 -4.23
C GLU A 162 -36.70 13.50 -5.62
N LEU A 163 -35.96 13.12 -6.66
CA LEU A 163 -36.28 13.52 -8.04
C LEU A 163 -37.65 13.00 -8.48
N SER A 164 -37.96 11.73 -8.21
CA SER A 164 -39.27 11.14 -8.55
C SER A 164 -40.40 11.85 -7.85
N ARG A 165 -40.23 12.25 -6.57
CA ARG A 165 -41.22 13.05 -5.85
C ARG A 165 -41.44 14.43 -6.51
N LYS A 166 -40.34 15.15 -6.84
CA LYS A 166 -40.44 16.48 -7.47
C LYS A 166 -41.08 16.45 -8.88
N VAL A 167 -40.88 15.35 -9.61
CA VAL A 167 -41.51 15.16 -10.92
C VAL A 167 -43.01 14.85 -10.78
N GLY A 168 -43.41 14.07 -9.76
CA GLY A 168 -44.80 13.75 -9.50
C GLY A 168 -45.65 14.93 -8.93
N GLU A 169 -45.01 15.96 -8.37
CA GLU A 169 -45.64 17.16 -7.81
C GLU A 169 -45.85 18.27 -8.88
N ARG A 170 -45.42 18.09 -10.12
CA ARG A 170 -45.64 18.97 -11.29
C ARG A 170 -46.72 18.46 -12.22
#